data_dc72e0c32b746972953218fcd646c122
#
_entry.id   dc72e0c32b746972953218fcd646c122
#
_cell.length_a   1.000
_cell.length_b   1.000
_cell.length_c   1.000
_cell.angle_alpha   90.00
_cell.angle_beta   90.00
_cell.angle_gamma   90.00
#
_symmetry.space_group_name_H-M   'P 1'
#
loop_
_entity.id
_entity.type
_entity.pdbx_description
1 polymer ?
#
loop_
_entity_poly.entity_id
_entity_poly.type
_entity_poly.pdbx_seq_one_letter_code
_entity_poly.pdbx_strand_id
1 'polypeptide(L)'
;KHPEITDVQRERAAFLQESGLTFGYATFWNANVITELTNGEVEAVGITIAQNEKGQGVPRVSEWLEAQENRRMERPDERVFMLLTEAESERLDDFLKKSGAQARCTRDGMTAYEIESQRIFFETAQAMDTP
;
A
#
# COMPACT_ATOMS: atom_id res chain seq x y z
N LYS A 1 -10.77 -19.06 10.21
CA LYS A 1 -11.90 -18.44 9.54
C LYS A 1 -11.59 -17.00 9.15
N HIS A 2 -11.82 -16.67 7.91
CA HIS A 2 -11.54 -15.33 7.43
C HIS A 2 -12.66 -14.37 7.77
N PRO A 3 -12.34 -13.11 8.08
CA PRO A 3 -13.37 -12.09 8.21
C PRO A 3 -14.13 -11.95 6.89
N GLU A 4 -15.35 -11.49 6.98
CA GLU A 4 -16.12 -11.24 5.77
C GLU A 4 -15.53 -10.08 4.99
N ILE A 5 -15.63 -10.18 3.67
CA ILE A 5 -15.26 -9.09 2.78
C ILE A 5 -16.32 -8.00 2.91
N THR A 6 -15.89 -6.80 3.18
CA THR A 6 -16.80 -5.69 3.44
C THR A 6 -17.13 -4.91 2.15
N ASP A 7 -18.22 -4.15 2.20
CA ASP A 7 -18.56 -3.28 1.08
C ASP A 7 -17.48 -2.24 0.83
N VAL A 8 -16.83 -1.77 1.89
CA VAL A 8 -15.72 -0.82 1.75
C VAL A 8 -14.59 -1.42 0.92
N GLN A 9 -14.23 -2.67 1.21
CA GLN A 9 -13.20 -3.36 0.44
C GLN A 9 -13.60 -3.54 -1.02
N ARG A 10 -14.88 -3.87 -1.28
CA ARG A 10 -15.37 -4.01 -2.65
C ARG A 10 -15.33 -2.69 -3.41
N GLU A 11 -15.69 -1.61 -2.75
CA GLU A 11 -15.64 -0.29 -3.38
C GLU A 11 -14.21 0.15 -3.70
N ARG A 12 -13.28 -0.13 -2.77
CA ARG A 12 -11.88 0.22 -3.03
C ARG A 12 -11.31 -0.60 -4.18
N ALA A 13 -11.65 -1.88 -4.25
CA ALA A 13 -11.21 -2.73 -5.35
C ALA A 13 -11.71 -2.19 -6.70
N ALA A 14 -12.99 -1.82 -6.75
CA ALA A 14 -13.57 -1.26 -7.97
C ALA A 14 -12.90 0.05 -8.36
N PHE A 15 -12.65 0.92 -7.38
CA PHE A 15 -11.97 2.18 -7.63
C PHE A 15 -10.59 1.96 -8.24
N LEU A 16 -9.82 1.03 -7.67
CA LEU A 16 -8.47 0.76 -8.16
C LEU A 16 -8.48 0.24 -9.58
N GLN A 17 -9.42 -0.66 -9.90
CA GLN A 17 -9.55 -1.15 -11.26
C GLN A 17 -9.91 -0.04 -12.24
N GLU A 18 -10.89 0.79 -11.89
CA GLU A 18 -11.37 1.86 -12.75
C GLU A 18 -10.33 2.96 -12.95
N SER A 19 -9.48 3.17 -11.93
CA SER A 19 -8.44 4.20 -11.98
C SER A 19 -7.18 3.75 -12.69
N GLY A 20 -7.08 2.47 -13.03
CA GLY A 20 -5.87 1.93 -13.62
C GLY A 20 -4.73 1.78 -12.63
N LEU A 21 -5.02 1.83 -11.33
CA LEU A 21 -4.03 1.60 -10.29
C LEU A 21 -3.97 0.10 -10.02
N THR A 22 -3.19 -0.60 -10.83
CA THR A 22 -3.20 -2.05 -10.85
C THR A 22 -2.14 -2.71 -10.01
N PHE A 23 -1.25 -1.91 -9.40
CA PHE A 23 -0.24 -2.45 -8.51
C PHE A 23 -0.05 -1.55 -7.30
N GLY A 24 0.07 -2.14 -6.12
CA GLY A 24 0.31 -1.35 -4.93
C GLY A 24 0.45 -2.18 -3.67
N TYR A 25 0.20 -1.53 -2.55
CA TYR A 25 0.53 -2.07 -1.24
C TYR A 25 -0.63 -1.89 -0.26
N ALA A 26 -0.79 -2.87 0.60
CA ALA A 26 -1.76 -2.82 1.69
C ALA A 26 -1.30 -3.76 2.78
N THR A 27 -1.82 -3.61 3.99
CA THR A 27 -1.52 -4.58 5.03
C THR A 27 -2.14 -5.93 4.64
N PHE A 28 -1.60 -6.98 5.20
CA PHE A 28 -1.78 -8.34 4.71
C PHE A 28 -3.20 -8.72 4.31
N TRP A 29 -4.17 -8.55 5.21
CA TRP A 29 -5.53 -8.97 4.91
C TRP A 29 -6.13 -8.19 3.74
N ASN A 30 -5.95 -6.87 3.74
CA ASN A 30 -6.47 -6.04 2.66
C ASN A 30 -5.80 -6.33 1.33
N ALA A 31 -4.50 -6.63 1.35
CA ALA A 31 -3.78 -7.00 0.14
C ALA A 31 -4.39 -8.25 -0.50
N ASN A 32 -4.65 -9.27 0.33
CA ASN A 32 -5.23 -10.51 -0.15
C ASN A 32 -6.63 -10.30 -0.70
N VAL A 33 -7.45 -9.53 0.00
CA VAL A 33 -8.83 -9.27 -0.42
C VAL A 33 -8.89 -8.55 -1.75
N ILE A 34 -8.06 -7.52 -1.93
CA ILE A 34 -8.04 -6.76 -3.18
C ILE A 34 -7.63 -7.64 -4.36
N THR A 35 -6.59 -8.43 -4.18
CA THR A 35 -6.13 -9.32 -5.24
C THR A 35 -7.22 -10.34 -5.60
N GLU A 36 -7.87 -10.91 -4.58
CA GLU A 36 -8.93 -11.88 -4.80
C GLU A 36 -10.15 -11.27 -5.48
N LEU A 37 -10.61 -10.11 -4.99
CA LEU A 37 -11.81 -9.46 -5.53
C LEU A 37 -11.65 -9.05 -6.99
N THR A 38 -10.43 -8.82 -7.43
CA THR A 38 -10.18 -8.37 -8.80
C THR A 38 -9.64 -9.48 -9.69
N ASN A 39 -9.60 -10.72 -9.20
CA ASN A 39 -9.03 -11.87 -9.92
C ASN A 39 -7.61 -11.58 -10.40
N GLY A 40 -6.85 -10.86 -9.57
CA GLY A 40 -5.46 -10.54 -9.89
C GLY A 40 -5.25 -9.38 -10.85
N GLU A 41 -6.32 -8.74 -11.34
CA GLU A 41 -6.16 -7.56 -12.17
C GLU A 41 -5.54 -6.40 -11.38
N VAL A 42 -5.84 -6.33 -10.10
CA VAL A 42 -5.15 -5.42 -9.18
C VAL A 42 -4.32 -6.30 -8.26
N GLU A 43 -3.02 -6.09 -8.31
CA GLU A 43 -2.09 -6.84 -7.48
C GLU A 43 -1.68 -5.99 -6.29
N ALA A 44 -1.93 -6.48 -5.09
CA ALA A 44 -1.54 -5.79 -3.87
C ALA A 44 -0.54 -6.64 -3.10
N VAL A 45 0.59 -6.02 -2.79
CA VAL A 45 1.65 -6.67 -2.02
C VAL A 45 1.46 -6.33 -0.55
N GLY A 46 1.57 -7.34 0.30
CA GLY A 46 1.41 -7.15 1.74
C GLY A 46 2.57 -6.37 2.35
N ILE A 47 2.25 -5.42 3.20
CA ILE A 47 3.25 -4.66 3.95
C ILE A 47 2.96 -4.74 5.43
N THR A 48 4.00 -4.49 6.21
CA THR A 48 3.88 -4.22 7.64
C THR A 48 4.32 -2.79 7.87
N ILE A 49 3.95 -2.25 9.00
CA ILE A 49 4.36 -0.90 9.39
C ILE A 49 5.35 -1.03 10.53
N ALA A 50 6.57 -0.61 10.29
CA ALA A 50 7.63 -0.62 11.29
C ALA A 50 7.89 0.80 11.77
N GLN A 51 8.64 0.95 12.85
CA GLN A 51 9.07 2.26 13.31
C GLN A 51 10.56 2.40 13.07
N ASN A 52 10.97 3.57 12.59
CA ASN A 52 12.38 3.88 12.44
C ASN A 52 12.92 4.45 13.78
N GLU A 53 14.18 4.86 13.79
CA GLU A 53 14.79 5.38 15.02
C GLU A 53 14.12 6.64 15.55
N LYS A 54 13.45 7.39 14.68
CA LYS A 54 12.74 8.61 15.07
C LYS A 54 11.31 8.35 15.51
N GLY A 55 10.90 7.08 15.55
CA GLY A 55 9.53 6.72 15.92
C GLY A 55 8.51 6.91 14.82
N GLN A 56 8.95 7.17 13.59
CA GLN A 56 8.08 7.35 12.45
C GLN A 56 7.71 5.99 11.84
N GLY A 57 6.47 5.84 11.41
CA GLY A 57 6.04 4.63 10.73
C GLY A 57 6.60 4.55 9.32
N VAL A 58 7.13 3.40 8.97
CA VAL A 58 7.71 3.14 7.65
C VAL A 58 7.12 1.85 7.11
N PRO A 59 6.62 1.84 5.87
CA PRO A 59 6.11 0.61 5.30
C PRO A 59 7.26 -0.32 4.94
N ARG A 60 7.08 -1.60 5.24
CA ARG A 60 8.05 -2.63 4.87
C ARG A 60 7.32 -3.75 4.17
N VAL A 61 7.87 -4.14 3.03
CA VAL A 61 7.33 -5.27 2.30
C VAL A 61 7.60 -6.54 3.11
N SER A 62 6.60 -7.42 3.16
CA SER A 62 6.69 -8.64 3.93
C SER A 62 7.92 -9.45 3.57
N GLU A 63 8.63 -9.94 4.59
CA GLU A 63 9.88 -10.67 4.39
C GLU A 63 9.64 -12.18 4.37
N TRP A 64 8.68 -12.59 3.60
CA TRP A 64 8.37 -14.00 3.46
C TRP A 64 9.11 -14.63 2.29
N LEU A 65 8.55 -15.72 1.80
CA LEU A 65 9.14 -16.50 0.72
C LEU A 65 9.45 -15.68 -0.52
N GLU A 66 8.71 -14.64 -0.75
CA GLU A 66 8.85 -13.81 -1.94
C GLU A 66 9.53 -12.48 -1.66
N ALA A 67 10.22 -12.39 -0.52
CA ALA A 67 10.80 -11.14 -0.08
C ALA A 67 11.67 -10.46 -1.15
N GLN A 68 12.49 -11.24 -1.84
CA GLN A 68 13.37 -10.68 -2.85
C GLN A 68 12.59 -10.18 -4.07
N GLU A 69 11.58 -10.92 -4.50
CA GLU A 69 10.76 -10.51 -5.62
C GLU A 69 9.96 -9.27 -5.27
N ASN A 70 9.40 -9.24 -4.06
CA ASN A 70 8.60 -8.11 -3.62
C ASN A 70 9.42 -6.84 -3.47
N ARG A 71 10.73 -6.95 -3.29
CA ARG A 71 11.61 -5.80 -3.19
C ARG A 71 12.11 -5.31 -4.53
N ARG A 72 11.85 -6.07 -5.59
CA ARG A 72 12.27 -5.64 -6.91
C ARG A 72 11.44 -4.46 -7.36
N MET A 73 12.11 -3.51 -7.95
CA MET A 73 11.43 -2.43 -8.63
C MET A 73 11.21 -2.85 -10.08
N GLU A 74 10.21 -3.72 -10.28
CA GLU A 74 9.91 -4.22 -11.62
C GLU A 74 9.22 -3.17 -12.48
N ARG A 75 8.57 -2.21 -11.82
CA ARG A 75 7.80 -1.17 -12.50
C ARG A 75 8.15 0.19 -11.90
N PRO A 76 9.43 0.57 -11.92
CA PRO A 76 9.90 1.72 -11.13
C PRO A 76 9.21 3.03 -11.47
N ASP A 77 8.75 3.19 -12.69
CA ASP A 77 8.14 4.45 -13.13
C ASP A 77 6.61 4.41 -13.14
N GLU A 78 6.01 3.27 -12.80
CA GLU A 78 4.56 3.17 -12.73
C GLU A 78 4.02 3.70 -11.41
N ARG A 79 2.85 4.30 -11.49
CA ARG A 79 2.14 4.74 -10.29
C ARG A 79 1.74 3.53 -9.47
N VAL A 80 1.78 3.69 -8.14
CA VAL A 80 1.36 2.64 -7.23
C VAL A 80 0.33 3.19 -6.26
N PHE A 81 -0.47 2.29 -5.70
CA PHE A 81 -1.42 2.69 -4.67
C PHE A 81 -0.96 2.19 -3.29
N MET A 82 -1.52 2.80 -2.26
CA MET A 82 -1.49 2.24 -0.91
C MET A 82 -2.93 2.29 -0.40
N LEU A 83 -3.41 1.15 0.07
CA LEU A 83 -4.74 1.07 0.64
C LEU A 83 -4.60 0.95 2.15
N LEU A 84 -5.03 1.99 2.85
CA LEU A 84 -4.79 2.10 4.29
C LEU A 84 -6.06 2.41 5.05
N THR A 85 -6.17 1.83 6.24
CA THR A 85 -7.20 2.22 7.19
C THR A 85 -6.80 3.56 7.80
N GLU A 86 -7.72 4.19 8.53
CA GLU A 86 -7.45 5.45 9.20
C GLU A 86 -6.27 5.32 10.18
N ALA A 87 -6.26 4.28 10.98
CA ALA A 87 -5.16 4.06 11.94
C ALA A 87 -3.83 3.85 11.23
N GLU A 88 -3.84 3.13 10.13
CA GLU A 88 -2.63 2.91 9.34
C GLU A 88 -2.14 4.21 8.70
N SER A 89 -3.06 5.02 8.20
CA SER A 89 -2.72 6.32 7.63
C SER A 89 -2.07 7.23 8.66
N GLU A 90 -2.56 7.21 9.89
CA GLU A 90 -1.97 8.00 10.97
C GLU A 90 -0.56 7.53 11.28
N ARG A 91 -0.35 6.22 11.32
CA ARG A 91 0.97 5.66 11.59
C ARG A 91 1.97 5.95 10.49
N LEU A 92 1.49 6.08 9.25
CA LEU A 92 2.33 6.33 8.09
C LEU A 92 2.31 7.80 7.64
N ASP A 93 1.83 8.70 8.49
CA ASP A 93 1.65 10.10 8.11
C ASP A 93 2.92 10.74 7.51
N ASP A 94 4.05 10.55 8.17
CA ASP A 94 5.30 11.12 7.68
C ASP A 94 5.72 10.52 6.33
N PHE A 95 5.55 9.21 6.19
CA PHE A 95 5.86 8.55 4.93
C PHE A 95 4.96 9.07 3.79
N LEU A 96 3.68 9.20 4.06
CA LEU A 96 2.74 9.68 3.05
C LEU A 96 3.11 11.08 2.59
N LYS A 97 3.48 11.95 3.53
CA LYS A 97 3.90 13.31 3.19
C LYS A 97 5.21 13.31 2.38
N LYS A 98 6.18 12.54 2.84
CA LYS A 98 7.50 12.51 2.19
C LYS A 98 7.45 11.89 0.79
N SER A 99 6.57 10.92 0.59
CA SER A 99 6.44 10.26 -0.71
C SER A 99 5.54 11.02 -1.68
N GLY A 100 4.88 12.07 -1.21
CA GLY A 100 3.94 12.83 -2.04
C GLY A 100 2.67 12.08 -2.34
N ALA A 101 2.28 11.14 -1.47
CA ALA A 101 1.08 10.35 -1.65
C ALA A 101 -0.15 11.26 -1.64
N GLN A 102 -1.08 10.99 -2.57
CA GLN A 102 -2.32 11.76 -2.67
C GLN A 102 -3.50 10.85 -2.38
N ALA A 103 -4.37 11.28 -1.47
CA ALA A 103 -5.59 10.55 -1.18
C ALA A 103 -6.54 10.68 -2.37
N ARG A 104 -6.92 9.56 -2.96
CA ARG A 104 -7.79 9.54 -4.14
C ARG A 104 -9.21 9.16 -3.81
N CYS A 105 -9.38 8.27 -2.86
CA CYS A 105 -10.70 7.79 -2.51
C CYS A 105 -10.72 7.41 -1.04
N THR A 106 -11.50 8.13 -0.26
CA THR A 106 -11.63 7.88 1.17
C THR A 106 -13.09 7.61 1.48
N ARG A 107 -13.35 6.50 2.19
CA ARG A 107 -14.69 6.18 2.64
C ARG A 107 -14.61 5.20 3.79
N ASP A 108 -15.43 5.46 4.80
CA ASP A 108 -15.57 4.59 5.97
C ASP A 108 -14.23 4.21 6.61
N GLY A 109 -13.32 5.19 6.69
CA GLY A 109 -12.05 4.99 7.35
C GLY A 109 -10.99 4.29 6.51
N MET A 110 -11.26 4.04 5.23
CA MET A 110 -10.28 3.40 4.35
C MET A 110 -9.99 4.27 3.15
N THR A 111 -8.72 4.55 2.93
CA THR A 111 -8.28 5.45 1.87
C THR A 111 -7.37 4.74 0.88
N ALA A 112 -7.60 4.97 -0.39
CA ALA A 112 -6.68 4.59 -1.45
C ALA A 112 -5.84 5.82 -1.77
N TYR A 113 -4.53 5.72 -1.54
CA TYR A 113 -3.56 6.75 -1.89
C TYR A 113 -2.88 6.38 -3.19
N GLU A 114 -2.48 7.39 -3.93
CA GLU A 114 -1.66 7.21 -5.14
C GLU A 114 -0.29 7.82 -4.91
N ILE A 115 0.75 7.06 -5.22
CA ILE A 115 2.13 7.53 -5.21
C ILE A 115 2.61 7.52 -6.65
N GLU A 116 3.32 8.56 -7.05
CA GLU A 116 3.68 8.79 -8.44
C GLU A 116 4.46 7.63 -9.08
N SER A 117 5.30 6.95 -8.30
CA SER A 117 6.03 5.82 -8.84
C SER A 117 6.43 4.82 -7.75
N GLN A 118 6.68 3.60 -8.16
CA GLN A 118 7.20 2.57 -7.28
C GLN A 118 8.58 2.97 -6.75
N ARG A 119 9.37 3.63 -7.59
CA ARG A 119 10.70 4.14 -7.19
C ARG A 119 10.59 5.06 -5.99
N ILE A 120 9.65 6.01 -6.03
CA ILE A 120 9.45 6.94 -4.92
C ILE A 120 9.05 6.20 -3.65
N PHE A 121 8.19 5.20 -3.77
CA PHE A 121 7.79 4.39 -2.62
C PHE A 121 9.02 3.79 -1.93
N PHE A 122 9.87 3.11 -2.68
CA PHE A 122 11.03 2.43 -2.10
C PHE A 122 12.10 3.41 -1.63
N GLU A 123 12.36 4.45 -2.39
CA GLU A 123 13.38 5.43 -2.00
C GLU A 123 12.99 6.17 -0.73
N THR A 124 11.72 6.52 -0.61
CA THR A 124 11.23 7.19 0.60
C THR A 124 11.34 6.29 1.82
N ALA A 125 10.91 5.03 1.68
CA ALA A 125 11.00 4.08 2.77
C ALA A 125 12.45 3.86 3.18
N GLN A 126 13.34 3.70 2.22
CA GLN A 126 14.76 3.49 2.50
C GLN A 126 15.38 4.69 3.18
N ALA A 127 15.05 5.90 2.72
CA ALA A 127 15.59 7.12 3.31
C ALA A 127 15.14 7.27 4.77
N MET A 128 13.89 6.91 5.07
CA MET A 128 13.38 7.00 6.43
C MET A 128 13.99 5.95 7.35
N ASP A 129 14.43 4.82 6.81
CA ASP A 129 15.10 3.78 7.60
C ASP A 129 16.59 4.04 7.80
N THR A 130 17.15 4.98 7.09
CA THR A 130 18.58 5.31 7.20
C THR A 130 18.76 6.35 8.31
N PRO A 131 19.64 6.09 9.29
CA PRO A 131 19.89 7.02 10.38
C PRO A 131 20.44 8.36 9.92
#